data_099099162c2250f7fe971089cd8f1ce0
#
_entry.id   099099162c2250f7fe971089cd8f1ce0
#
_cell.length_a   1.000
_cell.length_b   1.000
_cell.length_c   1.000
_cell.angle_alpha   90.00
_cell.angle_beta   90.00
_cell.angle_gamma   90.00
#
_symmetry.space_group_name_H-M   'P 1'
#
loop_
_entity.id
_entity.type
_entity.pdbx_description
1 polymer ?
#
loop_
_entity_poly.entity_id
_entity_poly.type
_entity_poly.pdbx_seq_one_letter_code
_entity_poly.pdbx_strand_id
1 'polypeptide(L)'
;MRYSVRMSGRGLFSSWLIVGILLTGCASQRIVPESMESLVDRKVSFRDLLASPESYKGRVLVLGGEVLKAKRLQDGTQIELLQLPLEDGEEPSRDRQQSQGRFLVLQQKFLDPATMVEGTRVTIVGEVSGAKTDRLDDIEYRYPTLIVKHLHIWPVEFYGQRQPGPSIGVFGGMGAGGGTRRGGGFGIGF
;
A
#
# COMPACT_ATOMS: atom_id res chain seq x y z
N MET A 1 -51.08 -36.63 48.01
CA MET A 1 -49.61 -36.65 47.75
C MET A 1 -49.31 -35.70 46.62
N ARG A 2 -48.71 -34.52 46.89
CA ARG A 2 -48.37 -33.52 45.92
C ARG A 2 -46.85 -33.48 45.82
N TYR A 3 -46.30 -33.88 44.70
CA TYR A 3 -44.85 -33.73 44.42
C TYR A 3 -44.60 -32.38 43.76
N SER A 4 -43.85 -31.49 44.42
CA SER A 4 -43.40 -30.22 43.93
C SER A 4 -42.04 -30.45 43.24
N VAL A 5 -41.98 -30.26 41.92
CA VAL A 5 -40.75 -30.27 41.14
C VAL A 5 -40.18 -28.85 41.15
N ARG A 6 -39.07 -28.65 41.87
CA ARG A 6 -38.25 -27.44 41.81
C ARG A 6 -37.38 -27.49 40.56
N MET A 7 -37.72 -26.69 39.52
CA MET A 7 -36.84 -26.45 38.43
C MET A 7 -35.76 -25.41 38.85
N SER A 8 -34.52 -25.87 38.93
CA SER A 8 -33.34 -25.05 39.18
C SER A 8 -32.93 -24.35 37.89
N GLY A 9 -33.29 -23.06 37.77
CA GLY A 9 -32.94 -22.21 36.61
C GLY A 9 -31.55 -21.58 36.79
N ARG A 10 -30.48 -22.33 36.62
CA ARG A 10 -29.08 -21.80 36.68
C ARG A 10 -28.24 -22.36 35.56
N GLY A 11 -28.54 -22.03 34.29
CA GLY A 11 -27.72 -22.55 33.20
C GLY A 11 -27.81 -21.81 31.86
N LEU A 12 -28.64 -20.81 31.73
CA LEU A 12 -28.88 -20.18 30.39
C LEU A 12 -28.27 -18.79 30.19
N PHE A 13 -27.65 -18.19 31.22
CA PHE A 13 -27.04 -16.85 31.10
C PHE A 13 -25.58 -16.84 30.69
N SER A 14 -24.89 -17.99 30.68
CA SER A 14 -23.46 -18.03 30.38
C SER A 14 -23.13 -18.23 28.90
N SER A 15 -24.09 -18.56 28.04
CA SER A 15 -23.86 -18.87 26.63
C SER A 15 -23.96 -17.65 25.69
N TRP A 16 -24.50 -16.53 26.17
CA TRP A 16 -24.67 -15.31 25.34
C TRP A 16 -23.48 -14.33 25.38
N LEU A 17 -22.54 -14.55 26.32
CA LEU A 17 -21.39 -13.66 26.50
C LEU A 17 -20.22 -14.01 25.58
N ILE A 18 -20.23 -15.18 24.92
CA ILE A 18 -19.15 -15.65 24.04
C ILE A 18 -19.35 -15.25 22.57
N VAL A 19 -20.59 -14.91 22.14
CA VAL A 19 -20.90 -14.56 20.75
C VAL A 19 -20.56 -13.10 20.43
N GLY A 20 -20.32 -12.25 21.44
CA GLY A 20 -20.06 -10.81 21.24
C GLY A 20 -18.65 -10.40 20.81
N ILE A 21 -17.66 -11.31 20.80
CA ILE A 21 -16.23 -10.96 20.65
C ILE A 21 -15.69 -11.17 19.21
N LEU A 22 -16.49 -11.71 18.29
CA LEU A 22 -16.02 -12.02 16.93
C LEU A 22 -16.31 -10.93 15.86
N LEU A 23 -16.75 -9.76 16.26
CA LEU A 23 -16.97 -8.62 15.33
C LEU A 23 -15.88 -7.55 15.46
N THR A 24 -14.63 -7.93 15.67
CA THR A 24 -13.52 -7.04 15.35
C THR A 24 -13.38 -7.00 13.83
N GLY A 25 -14.24 -6.19 13.19
CA GLY A 25 -14.12 -5.90 11.78
C GLY A 25 -12.72 -5.35 11.51
N CYS A 26 -12.03 -5.92 10.52
CA CYS A 26 -10.84 -5.35 9.94
C CYS A 26 -11.21 -3.93 9.47
N ALA A 27 -10.82 -2.91 10.23
CA ALA A 27 -10.84 -1.54 9.76
C ALA A 27 -9.78 -1.47 8.66
N SER A 28 -10.16 -1.63 7.40
CA SER A 28 -9.28 -1.35 6.28
C SER A 28 -8.86 0.12 6.40
N GLN A 29 -7.57 0.37 6.50
CA GLN A 29 -7.02 1.71 6.61
C GLN A 29 -7.37 2.46 5.33
N ARG A 30 -8.26 3.45 5.44
CA ARG A 30 -8.62 4.30 4.31
C ARG A 30 -7.44 5.20 3.97
N ILE A 31 -7.02 5.16 2.71
CA ILE A 31 -5.92 5.99 2.21
C ILE A 31 -6.39 7.42 1.95
N VAL A 32 -7.60 7.57 1.42
CA VAL A 32 -8.22 8.89 1.27
C VAL A 32 -8.69 9.39 2.63
N PRO A 33 -8.22 10.58 3.07
CA PRO A 33 -8.71 11.19 4.31
C PRO A 33 -10.22 11.43 4.23
N GLU A 34 -10.94 11.16 5.31
CA GLU A 34 -12.39 11.29 5.37
C GLU A 34 -12.88 12.70 4.99
N SER A 35 -12.10 13.72 5.36
CA SER A 35 -12.36 15.13 4.99
C SER A 35 -12.28 15.40 3.47
N MET A 36 -11.66 14.53 2.70
CA MET A 36 -11.51 14.67 1.24
C MET A 36 -12.44 13.75 0.47
N GLU A 37 -13.05 12.74 1.10
CA GLU A 37 -13.88 11.74 0.42
C GLU A 37 -15.03 12.38 -0.36
N SER A 38 -15.69 13.40 0.19
CA SER A 38 -16.78 14.12 -0.47
C SER A 38 -16.34 14.96 -1.67
N LEU A 39 -15.05 15.27 -1.79
CA LEU A 39 -14.48 16.08 -2.87
C LEU A 39 -14.04 15.22 -4.05
N VAL A 40 -13.81 13.92 -3.83
CA VAL A 40 -13.27 13.01 -4.84
C VAL A 40 -14.32 12.66 -5.88
N ASP A 41 -13.99 12.90 -7.14
CA ASP A 41 -14.80 12.46 -8.28
C ASP A 41 -14.34 11.08 -8.77
N ARG A 42 -15.02 10.03 -8.31
CA ARG A 42 -14.71 8.63 -8.67
C ARG A 42 -15.27 8.20 -10.02
N LYS A 43 -15.99 9.10 -10.75
CA LYS A 43 -16.58 8.79 -12.05
C LYS A 43 -15.61 9.00 -13.21
N VAL A 44 -14.58 9.81 -13.00
CA VAL A 44 -13.58 10.13 -14.02
C VAL A 44 -12.53 9.03 -14.05
N SER A 45 -12.44 8.32 -15.18
CA SER A 45 -11.37 7.34 -15.38
C SER A 45 -10.06 8.03 -15.81
N PHE A 46 -8.93 7.33 -15.61
CA PHE A 46 -7.65 7.86 -16.10
C PHE A 46 -7.62 8.02 -17.63
N ARG A 47 -8.30 7.14 -18.35
CA ARG A 47 -8.42 7.22 -19.81
C ARG A 47 -9.12 8.52 -20.25
N ASP A 48 -10.20 8.89 -19.57
CA ASP A 48 -10.92 10.13 -19.83
C ASP A 48 -10.07 11.34 -19.52
N LEU A 49 -9.37 11.30 -18.39
CA LEU A 49 -8.41 12.33 -17.99
C LEU A 49 -7.28 12.49 -19.02
N LEU A 50 -6.72 11.40 -19.53
CA LEU A 50 -5.65 11.40 -20.52
C LEU A 50 -6.13 11.99 -21.86
N ALA A 51 -7.37 11.66 -22.26
CA ALA A 51 -7.96 12.16 -23.52
C ALA A 51 -8.23 13.68 -23.47
N SER A 52 -8.69 14.20 -22.34
CA SER A 52 -9.14 15.59 -22.22
C SER A 52 -8.82 16.20 -20.83
N PRO A 53 -7.55 16.39 -20.47
CA PRO A 53 -7.16 16.85 -19.13
C PRO A 53 -7.77 18.20 -18.74
N GLU A 54 -7.90 19.12 -19.69
CA GLU A 54 -8.45 20.46 -19.46
C GLU A 54 -9.93 20.45 -19.07
N SER A 55 -10.70 19.43 -19.54
CA SER A 55 -12.12 19.29 -19.22
C SER A 55 -12.36 18.92 -17.76
N TYR A 56 -11.35 18.39 -17.09
CA TYR A 56 -11.42 17.95 -15.70
C TYR A 56 -10.68 18.87 -14.72
N LYS A 57 -10.22 20.02 -15.20
CA LYS A 57 -9.52 21.01 -14.36
C LYS A 57 -10.34 21.39 -13.14
N GLY A 58 -9.71 21.38 -11.97
CA GLY A 58 -10.35 21.62 -10.68
C GLY A 58 -11.05 20.39 -10.07
N ARG A 59 -11.19 19.27 -10.80
CA ARG A 59 -11.70 18.02 -10.22
C ARG A 59 -10.63 17.37 -9.33
N VAL A 60 -11.06 16.80 -8.23
CA VAL A 60 -10.21 16.03 -7.32
C VAL A 60 -10.37 14.55 -7.63
N LEU A 61 -9.27 13.89 -7.94
CA LEU A 61 -9.24 12.47 -8.32
C LEU A 61 -8.35 11.68 -7.36
N VAL A 62 -8.61 10.38 -7.26
CA VAL A 62 -7.70 9.42 -6.63
C VAL A 62 -7.04 8.59 -7.73
N LEU A 63 -5.74 8.64 -7.79
CA LEU A 63 -4.95 7.91 -8.79
C LEU A 63 -3.84 7.10 -8.13
N GLY A 64 -3.68 5.88 -8.61
CA GLY A 64 -2.53 5.03 -8.30
C GLY A 64 -1.42 5.21 -9.31
N GLY A 65 -0.19 5.07 -8.86
CA GLY A 65 0.95 5.08 -9.76
C GLY A 65 2.24 4.61 -9.13
N GLU A 66 3.22 4.39 -10.00
CA GLU A 66 4.60 4.07 -9.65
C GLU A 66 5.51 5.22 -10.04
N VAL A 67 6.38 5.63 -9.15
CA VAL A 67 7.34 6.71 -9.37
C VAL A 67 8.33 6.31 -10.47
N LEU A 68 8.41 7.11 -11.52
CA LEU A 68 9.42 7.00 -12.57
C LEU A 68 10.55 8.00 -12.34
N LYS A 69 10.21 9.22 -11.91
CA LYS A 69 11.19 10.29 -11.69
C LYS A 69 10.63 11.35 -10.75
N ALA A 70 11.48 11.88 -9.89
CA ALA A 70 11.17 13.06 -9.08
C ALA A 70 12.19 14.19 -9.38
N LYS A 71 11.71 15.43 -9.46
CA LYS A 71 12.52 16.61 -9.74
C LYS A 71 12.11 17.78 -8.86
N ARG A 72 13.08 18.42 -8.21
CA ARG A 72 12.84 19.65 -7.47
C ARG A 72 12.62 20.82 -8.40
N LEU A 73 11.56 21.59 -8.17
CA LEU A 73 11.23 22.85 -8.81
C LEU A 73 11.23 23.97 -7.76
N GLN A 74 11.03 25.22 -8.19
CA GLN A 74 10.97 26.38 -7.27
C GLN A 74 9.70 26.32 -6.40
N ASP A 75 8.59 25.85 -6.96
CA ASP A 75 7.26 25.82 -6.34
C ASP A 75 6.89 24.46 -5.74
N GLY A 76 7.81 23.48 -5.75
CA GLY A 76 7.54 22.18 -5.19
C GLY A 76 8.43 21.08 -5.73
N THR A 77 7.97 19.85 -5.60
CA THR A 77 8.58 18.66 -6.19
C THR A 77 7.63 18.09 -7.24
N GLN A 78 8.06 18.09 -8.49
CA GLN A 78 7.34 17.41 -9.58
C GLN A 78 7.72 15.94 -9.57
N ILE A 79 6.70 15.07 -9.65
CA ILE A 79 6.87 13.63 -9.72
C ILE A 79 6.21 13.13 -10.98
N GLU A 80 6.94 12.38 -11.80
CA GLU A 80 6.43 11.65 -12.95
C GLU A 80 6.04 10.25 -12.51
N LEU A 81 4.83 9.85 -12.84
CA LEU A 81 4.22 8.61 -12.41
C LEU A 81 3.74 7.79 -13.61
N LEU A 82 4.05 6.49 -13.59
CA LEU A 82 3.36 5.50 -14.38
C LEU A 82 2.01 5.23 -13.72
N GLN A 83 0.91 5.50 -14.40
CA GLN A 83 -0.41 5.23 -13.85
C GLN A 83 -0.62 3.71 -13.67
N LEU A 84 -1.11 3.33 -12.51
CA LEU A 84 -1.52 1.95 -12.21
C LEU A 84 -2.95 1.94 -11.66
N PRO A 85 -3.78 0.97 -12.06
CA PRO A 85 -5.11 0.85 -11.49
C PRO A 85 -5.02 0.61 -9.98
N LEU A 86 -6.00 1.12 -9.26
CA LEU A 86 -6.12 0.88 -7.82
C LEU A 86 -6.86 -0.43 -7.60
N GLU A 87 -6.33 -1.24 -6.70
CA GLU A 87 -6.92 -2.47 -6.20
C GLU A 87 -7.68 -2.20 -4.88
N ASP A 88 -8.16 -3.25 -4.23
CA ASP A 88 -8.83 -3.16 -2.94
C ASP A 88 -7.94 -2.43 -1.91
N GLY A 89 -8.52 -1.50 -1.17
CA GLY A 89 -7.78 -0.67 -0.22
C GLY A 89 -6.99 0.48 -0.87
N GLU A 90 -7.26 0.79 -2.15
CA GLU A 90 -6.63 1.89 -2.90
C GLU A 90 -5.10 1.71 -3.11
N GLU A 91 -4.58 0.48 -3.01
CA GLU A 91 -3.20 0.15 -3.37
C GLU A 91 -3.04 0.09 -4.90
N PRO A 92 -2.00 0.70 -5.49
CA PRO A 92 -1.71 0.56 -6.91
C PRO A 92 -1.33 -0.87 -7.27
N SER A 93 -1.86 -1.40 -8.37
CA SER A 93 -1.51 -2.72 -8.89
C SER A 93 0.01 -2.87 -9.06
N ARG A 94 0.49 -4.09 -8.91
CA ARG A 94 1.92 -4.44 -9.13
C ARG A 94 2.21 -4.71 -10.60
N ASP A 95 1.18 -4.91 -11.40
CA ASP A 95 1.32 -5.21 -12.82
C ASP A 95 1.40 -3.92 -13.66
N ARG A 96 2.63 -3.57 -14.05
CA ARG A 96 2.90 -2.40 -14.91
C ARG A 96 2.26 -2.50 -16.30
N GLN A 97 1.88 -3.70 -16.76
CA GLN A 97 1.21 -3.89 -18.06
C GLN A 97 -0.21 -3.32 -18.07
N GLN A 98 -0.82 -3.15 -16.90
CA GLN A 98 -2.14 -2.53 -16.77
C GLN A 98 -2.11 -0.99 -16.83
N SER A 99 -0.94 -0.40 -16.99
CA SER A 99 -0.80 1.04 -17.11
C SER A 99 -1.53 1.58 -18.34
N GLN A 100 -2.23 2.70 -18.15
CA GLN A 100 -2.88 3.43 -19.24
C GLN A 100 -2.08 4.65 -19.69
N GLY A 101 -0.89 4.88 -19.12
CA GLY A 101 -0.01 5.98 -19.50
C GLY A 101 0.67 6.63 -18.30
N ARG A 102 1.13 7.88 -18.49
CA ARG A 102 1.87 8.62 -17.48
C ARG A 102 1.17 9.93 -17.13
N PHE A 103 1.44 10.43 -15.94
CA PHE A 103 0.96 11.74 -15.50
C PHE A 103 2.00 12.40 -14.58
N LEU A 104 1.88 13.70 -14.42
CA LEU A 104 2.73 14.50 -13.57
C LEU A 104 1.94 14.99 -12.37
N VAL A 105 2.57 14.99 -11.21
CA VAL A 105 2.01 15.63 -10.02
C VAL A 105 2.99 16.65 -9.44
N LEU A 106 2.45 17.73 -8.91
CA LEU A 106 3.20 18.75 -8.19
C LEU A 106 2.88 18.64 -6.70
N GLN A 107 3.86 18.25 -5.90
CA GLN A 107 3.83 18.30 -4.45
C GLN A 107 4.39 19.63 -3.98
N GLN A 108 3.51 20.54 -3.54
CA GLN A 108 3.89 21.89 -3.10
C GLN A 108 4.60 21.90 -1.74
N LYS A 109 4.22 20.98 -0.83
CA LYS A 109 4.95 20.81 0.42
C LYS A 109 6.35 20.27 0.14
N PHE A 110 7.30 20.62 1.00
CA PHE A 110 8.65 20.10 0.87
C PHE A 110 8.65 18.57 0.85
N LEU A 111 9.19 18.00 -0.21
CA LEU A 111 9.44 16.58 -0.36
C LEU A 111 10.82 16.44 -1.03
N ASP A 112 11.73 15.74 -0.36
CA ASP A 112 13.04 15.48 -0.92
C ASP A 112 12.91 14.47 -2.08
N PRO A 113 13.31 14.84 -3.31
CA PRO A 113 13.28 13.91 -4.44
C PRO A 113 14.03 12.60 -4.19
N ALA A 114 15.08 12.62 -3.35
CA ALA A 114 15.86 11.43 -3.00
C ALA A 114 15.06 10.38 -2.22
N THR A 115 13.96 10.79 -1.59
CA THR A 115 13.06 9.86 -0.88
C THR A 115 12.00 9.23 -1.79
N MET A 116 11.84 9.77 -3.01
CA MET A 116 10.92 9.27 -4.03
C MET A 116 11.67 8.42 -5.05
N VAL A 117 12.07 7.25 -4.60
CA VAL A 117 12.86 6.31 -5.41
C VAL A 117 12.01 5.75 -6.55
N GLU A 118 12.61 5.58 -7.72
CA GLU A 118 11.97 4.88 -8.85
C GLU A 118 11.45 3.50 -8.42
N GLY A 119 10.27 3.13 -8.89
CA GLY A 119 9.59 1.90 -8.50
C GLY A 119 8.74 2.02 -7.23
N THR A 120 8.81 3.14 -6.50
CA THR A 120 7.93 3.38 -5.35
C THR A 120 6.48 3.53 -5.80
N ARG A 121 5.57 2.74 -5.23
CA ARG A 121 4.13 2.84 -5.50
C ARG A 121 3.50 3.88 -4.59
N VAL A 122 2.61 4.67 -5.16
CA VAL A 122 1.93 5.77 -4.45
C VAL A 122 0.47 5.84 -4.82
N THR A 123 -0.36 6.21 -3.85
CA THR A 123 -1.74 6.62 -4.09
C THR A 123 -1.86 8.11 -3.82
N ILE A 124 -2.44 8.83 -4.75
CA ILE A 124 -2.51 10.29 -4.73
C ILE A 124 -3.96 10.75 -4.80
N VAL A 125 -4.33 11.61 -3.87
CA VAL A 125 -5.49 12.48 -4.01
C VAL A 125 -4.99 13.79 -4.57
N GLY A 126 -5.40 14.13 -5.79
CA GLY A 126 -4.89 15.31 -6.49
C GLY A 126 -5.97 16.08 -7.23
N GLU A 127 -5.83 17.40 -7.26
CA GLU A 127 -6.66 18.29 -8.07
C GLU A 127 -6.07 18.44 -9.46
N VAL A 128 -6.84 18.14 -10.48
CA VAL A 128 -6.41 18.29 -11.87
C VAL A 128 -6.11 19.76 -12.17
N SER A 129 -4.89 20.06 -12.59
CA SER A 129 -4.44 21.41 -12.96
C SER A 129 -4.42 21.66 -14.46
N GLY A 130 -4.61 20.60 -15.26
CA GLY A 130 -4.63 20.65 -16.73
C GLY A 130 -3.67 19.64 -17.34
N ALA A 131 -2.89 20.07 -18.34
CA ALA A 131 -1.90 19.24 -18.99
C ALA A 131 -0.58 19.99 -19.22
N LYS A 132 0.50 19.22 -19.32
CA LYS A 132 1.81 19.68 -19.77
C LYS A 132 2.27 18.80 -20.92
N THR A 133 2.67 19.43 -22.04
CA THR A 133 3.35 18.72 -23.11
C THR A 133 4.85 18.73 -22.82
N ASP A 134 5.45 17.58 -22.84
CA ASP A 134 6.90 17.39 -22.65
C ASP A 134 7.38 16.24 -23.54
N ARG A 135 8.68 16.08 -23.73
CA ARG A 135 9.23 14.98 -24.51
C ARG A 135 9.25 13.70 -23.67
N LEU A 136 8.75 12.63 -24.27
CA LEU A 136 8.94 11.27 -23.81
C LEU A 136 9.78 10.56 -24.88
N ASP A 137 11.06 10.41 -24.60
CA ASP A 137 12.07 10.02 -25.58
C ASP A 137 12.04 10.93 -26.83
N ASP A 138 11.70 10.41 -28.00
CA ASP A 138 11.67 11.14 -29.26
C ASP A 138 10.28 11.66 -29.67
N ILE A 139 9.25 11.42 -28.84
CA ILE A 139 7.88 11.84 -29.13
C ILE A 139 7.39 12.93 -28.16
N GLU A 140 6.47 13.76 -28.62
CA GLU A 140 5.73 14.64 -27.74
C GLU A 140 4.65 13.86 -27.00
N TYR A 141 4.65 13.95 -25.67
CA TYR A 141 3.65 13.32 -24.81
C TYR A 141 2.92 14.37 -23.99
N ARG A 142 1.58 14.30 -24.00
CA ARG A 142 0.74 15.21 -23.23
C ARG A 142 0.42 14.57 -21.88
N TYR A 143 1.11 15.02 -20.86
CA TYR A 143 0.92 14.56 -19.48
C TYR A 143 -0.28 15.25 -18.83
N PRO A 144 -1.29 14.56 -18.33
CA PRO A 144 -2.19 15.13 -17.33
C PRO A 144 -1.41 15.59 -16.12
N THR A 145 -1.76 16.75 -15.57
CA THR A 145 -1.09 17.34 -14.41
C THR A 145 -2.04 17.51 -13.25
N LEU A 146 -1.58 17.19 -12.03
CA LEU A 146 -2.35 17.33 -10.80
C LEU A 146 -1.53 18.02 -9.71
N ILE A 147 -2.20 18.77 -8.85
CA ILE A 147 -1.64 19.30 -7.61
C ILE A 147 -1.99 18.34 -6.48
N VAL A 148 -0.98 17.85 -5.77
CA VAL A 148 -1.17 16.87 -4.70
C VAL A 148 -1.87 17.50 -3.51
N LYS A 149 -2.96 16.91 -3.06
CA LYS A 149 -3.68 17.23 -1.82
C LYS A 149 -3.30 16.24 -0.71
N HIS A 150 -3.21 14.94 -1.06
CA HIS A 150 -2.75 13.88 -0.17
C HIS A 150 -1.90 12.88 -0.95
N LEU A 151 -0.84 12.41 -0.34
CA LEU A 151 0.08 11.43 -0.89
C LEU A 151 0.27 10.30 0.12
N HIS A 152 -0.04 9.09 -0.29
CA HIS A 152 0.28 7.88 0.45
C HIS A 152 1.38 7.11 -0.28
N ILE A 153 2.43 6.76 0.43
CA ILE A 153 3.58 6.01 -0.10
C ILE A 153 3.47 4.58 0.42
N TRP A 154 3.41 3.62 -0.49
CA TRP A 154 3.39 2.21 -0.15
C TRP A 154 4.81 1.72 0.10
N PRO A 155 5.03 0.93 1.16
CA PRO A 155 6.35 0.35 1.41
C PRO A 155 6.82 -0.48 0.21
N VAL A 156 8.07 -0.28 -0.20
CA VAL A 156 8.70 -1.18 -1.17
C VAL A 156 8.99 -2.48 -0.45
N GLU A 157 8.20 -3.52 -0.72
CA GLU A 157 8.53 -4.86 -0.26
C GLU A 157 9.72 -5.36 -1.08
N PHE A 158 10.90 -5.33 -0.49
CA PHE A 158 12.07 -5.98 -1.08
C PHE A 158 11.85 -7.50 -1.05
N TYR A 159 11.26 -8.04 -2.10
CA TYR A 159 11.27 -9.48 -2.34
C TYR A 159 12.73 -9.90 -2.62
N GLY A 160 13.45 -10.31 -1.59
CA GLY A 160 14.80 -10.82 -1.82
C GLY A 160 15.73 -10.86 -0.61
N GLN A 161 15.44 -10.19 0.47
CA GLN A 161 16.13 -10.47 1.73
C GLN A 161 15.29 -11.47 2.55
N ARG A 162 15.44 -12.78 2.23
CA ARG A 162 15.23 -13.78 3.26
C ARG A 162 16.16 -13.37 4.41
N GLN A 163 15.59 -12.77 5.47
CA GLN A 163 16.31 -12.74 6.73
C GLN A 163 16.73 -14.18 6.98
N PRO A 164 18.04 -14.48 7.17
CA PRO A 164 18.43 -15.79 7.63
C PRO A 164 17.75 -15.95 9.00
N GLY A 165 16.65 -16.67 9.01
CA GLY A 165 16.05 -17.09 10.28
C GLY A 165 17.12 -17.84 11.05
N PRO A 166 17.16 -17.77 12.39
CA PRO A 166 18.11 -18.53 13.18
C PRO A 166 17.92 -20.01 12.81
N SER A 167 18.88 -20.53 12.02
CA SER A 167 18.92 -21.95 11.68
C SER A 167 19.40 -22.69 12.91
N ILE A 168 18.49 -23.19 13.72
CA ILE A 168 18.83 -24.19 14.75
C ILE A 168 19.11 -25.49 14.00
N GLY A 169 20.36 -25.67 13.60
CA GLY A 169 20.85 -26.91 13.05
C GLY A 169 20.96 -27.95 14.15
N VAL A 170 19.91 -28.78 14.31
CA VAL A 170 20.01 -29.99 15.12
C VAL A 170 20.73 -31.02 14.28
N PHE A 171 22.04 -31.09 14.41
CA PHE A 171 22.84 -32.18 13.86
C PHE A 171 22.69 -33.41 14.78
N GLY A 172 21.72 -34.24 14.52
CA GLY A 172 21.64 -35.58 15.06
C GLY A 172 22.56 -36.51 14.31
N GLY A 173 23.87 -36.51 14.63
CA GLY A 173 24.81 -37.51 14.14
C GLY A 173 24.68 -38.80 15.00
N MET A 174 24.00 -39.85 14.50
CA MET A 174 24.19 -41.19 15.00
C MET A 174 25.42 -41.80 14.30
N GLY A 175 26.57 -41.63 14.94
CA GLY A 175 27.78 -42.36 14.61
C GLY A 175 27.98 -43.51 15.60
N ALA A 176 27.73 -44.74 15.17
CA ALA A 176 28.20 -45.93 15.87
C ALA A 176 29.70 -46.09 15.61
N GLY A 177 30.50 -45.90 16.65
CA GLY A 177 31.96 -46.11 16.55
C GLY A 177 32.64 -45.64 17.85
N GLY A 178 33.15 -46.61 18.64
CA GLY A 178 33.73 -46.40 19.97
C GLY A 178 34.89 -45.43 20.01
N GLY A 179 34.91 -44.60 21.04
CA GLY A 179 36.05 -43.70 21.36
C GLY A 179 35.60 -42.52 22.19
N THR A 180 35.87 -42.58 23.48
CA THR A 180 35.66 -41.54 24.48
C THR A 180 36.36 -40.26 24.12
N ARG A 181 35.61 -39.14 23.80
CA ARG A 181 36.00 -37.77 24.07
C ARG A 181 34.76 -36.89 24.21
N ARG A 182 34.52 -36.39 25.43
CA ARG A 182 33.61 -35.29 25.77
C ARG A 182 34.15 -34.01 25.20
N GLY A 183 33.40 -33.30 24.39
CA GLY A 183 33.69 -31.95 23.96
C GLY A 183 32.39 -31.34 23.38
N GLY A 184 31.56 -30.71 24.22
CA GLY A 184 30.45 -29.91 23.79
C GLY A 184 30.92 -28.50 23.50
N GLY A 185 30.88 -28.07 22.23
CA GLY A 185 31.13 -26.71 21.84
C GLY A 185 29.83 -26.07 21.37
N PHE A 186 29.33 -25.05 22.07
CA PHE A 186 28.30 -24.15 21.58
C PHE A 186 28.97 -23.03 20.82
N GLY A 187 28.81 -22.97 19.51
CA GLY A 187 29.21 -21.85 18.68
C GLY A 187 28.00 -21.00 18.34
N ILE A 188 27.96 -19.74 18.82
CA ILE A 188 27.05 -18.72 18.36
C ILE A 188 27.81 -17.94 17.29
N GLY A 189 27.44 -18.08 16.03
CA GLY A 189 27.93 -17.24 14.93
C GLY A 189 26.98 -16.08 14.69
N PHE A 190 27.52 -14.87 14.63
CA PHE A 190 26.84 -13.65 14.22
C PHE A 190 26.92 -13.51 12.69
#